data_a3265fe87c0992f9351b359bf5761a27
#
_entry.id   a3265fe87c0992f9351b359bf5761a27
#
_cell.length_a   1.000
_cell.length_b   1.000
_cell.length_c   1.000
_cell.angle_alpha   90.00
_cell.angle_beta   90.00
_cell.angle_gamma   90.00
#
_symmetry.space_group_name_H-M   'P 1'
#
loop_
_entity.id
_entity.type
_entity.pdbx_description
1 polymer ?
#
loop_
_entity_poly.entity_id
_entity_poly.type
_entity_poly.pdbx_seq_one_letter_code
_entity_poly.pdbx_strand_id
1 'polypeptide(L)'
;MAVPKMASPSVLERNDPGSVPLPLLGEVALVTGSGRGLGHTIARKLMSLGADIVLHDINEEAPARFGEVESLSALAKSLSGQTSRVVAVTGDITDVGAITAMVASAREKLGDISILVNCAGGDIGADGNKPSPATPTDFKLEDLYAVLDRNLIGTMLMCREIAPRMMANKRGSIINIASVLAHYGAPIEISYGCAKAAVVHYTRSLAAEMRDSGVRANVISPGPTMTARFLATRETDPKMRENGSSLIRYAKPEEIADAISFFAGKDSRFVSGQVLLVDGGENIFAA
;
A
#
# COMPACT_ATOMS: atom_id res chain seq x y z
N MET A 1 -9.37 -30.00 -40.82
CA MET A 1 -8.72 -30.51 -39.59
C MET A 1 -8.15 -29.31 -38.86
N ALA A 2 -8.80 -28.93 -37.74
CA ALA A 2 -8.36 -27.80 -36.94
C ALA A 2 -7.39 -28.32 -35.87
N VAL A 3 -6.24 -27.63 -35.78
CA VAL A 3 -5.20 -27.92 -34.78
C VAL A 3 -5.68 -27.43 -33.41
N PRO A 4 -5.66 -28.25 -32.35
CA PRO A 4 -6.05 -27.79 -31.02
C PRO A 4 -5.01 -26.84 -30.46
N LYS A 5 -5.45 -25.67 -29.96
CA LYS A 5 -4.65 -24.71 -29.18
C LYS A 5 -4.14 -25.42 -27.91
N MET A 6 -2.83 -25.50 -27.77
CA MET A 6 -2.20 -25.95 -26.53
C MET A 6 -2.57 -25.01 -25.40
N ALA A 7 -3.19 -25.55 -24.36
CA ALA A 7 -3.44 -24.85 -23.11
C ALA A 7 -2.10 -24.46 -22.47
N SER A 8 -2.05 -23.24 -21.95
CA SER A 8 -0.93 -22.76 -21.12
C SER A 8 -0.71 -23.70 -19.93
N PRO A 9 0.53 -23.98 -19.49
CA PRO A 9 0.77 -24.89 -18.38
C PRO A 9 0.05 -24.41 -17.11
N SER A 10 -0.71 -25.31 -16.50
CA SER A 10 -1.52 -25.06 -15.34
C SER A 10 -0.64 -24.68 -14.12
N VAL A 11 -1.15 -23.80 -13.28
CA VAL A 11 -0.55 -23.32 -12.00
C VAL A 11 -0.22 -24.46 -11.01
N LEU A 12 -0.59 -25.71 -11.32
CA LEU A 12 -0.50 -26.88 -10.44
C LEU A 12 0.88 -27.55 -10.36
N GLU A 13 1.87 -27.15 -11.17
CA GLU A 13 3.17 -27.83 -11.19
C GLU A 13 4.24 -27.26 -10.25
N ARG A 14 3.89 -26.33 -9.35
CA ARG A 14 4.84 -25.69 -8.42
C ARG A 14 4.79 -26.22 -6.98
N ASN A 15 4.09 -27.30 -6.73
CA ASN A 15 4.04 -27.92 -5.40
C ASN A 15 4.99 -29.11 -5.32
N ASP A 16 6.13 -28.91 -4.70
CA ASP A 16 6.92 -30.01 -4.14
C ASP A 16 6.07 -30.71 -3.06
N PRO A 17 5.89 -32.06 -3.05
CA PRO A 17 4.96 -32.75 -2.16
C PRO A 17 5.25 -32.64 -0.65
N GLY A 18 6.15 -31.78 -0.23
CA GLY A 18 6.46 -31.47 1.18
C GLY A 18 6.42 -29.99 1.53
N SER A 19 6.18 -29.07 0.58
CA SER A 19 6.15 -27.63 0.86
C SER A 19 4.74 -27.16 1.24
N VAL A 20 4.63 -26.43 2.36
CA VAL A 20 3.40 -25.72 2.72
C VAL A 20 3.11 -24.70 1.60
N PRO A 21 1.92 -24.73 0.97
CA PRO A 21 1.59 -23.78 -0.09
C PRO A 21 1.74 -22.34 0.42
N LEU A 22 2.41 -21.49 -0.35
CA LEU A 22 2.55 -20.06 0.00
C LEU A 22 1.16 -19.41 0.04
N PRO A 23 0.81 -18.66 1.09
CA PRO A 23 -0.56 -18.15 1.33
C PRO A 23 -1.12 -17.28 0.21
N LEU A 24 -0.25 -16.60 -0.55
CA LEU A 24 -0.61 -15.68 -1.63
C LEU A 24 -0.22 -16.21 -3.02
N LEU A 25 0.06 -17.49 -3.15
CA LEU A 25 0.37 -18.09 -4.46
C LEU A 25 -0.80 -17.92 -5.43
N GLY A 26 -0.51 -17.34 -6.62
CA GLY A 26 -1.51 -17.04 -7.64
C GLY A 26 -2.31 -15.74 -7.39
N GLU A 27 -1.92 -14.93 -6.40
CA GLU A 27 -2.39 -13.56 -6.24
C GLU A 27 -1.46 -12.58 -6.97
N VAL A 28 -2.03 -11.49 -7.50
CA VAL A 28 -1.28 -10.37 -8.08
C VAL A 28 -1.49 -9.15 -7.18
N ALA A 29 -0.43 -8.66 -6.58
CA ALA A 29 -0.47 -7.52 -5.66
C ALA A 29 0.13 -6.26 -6.30
N LEU A 30 -0.66 -5.21 -6.41
CA LEU A 30 -0.18 -3.87 -6.75
C LEU A 30 -0.01 -3.06 -5.46
N VAL A 31 1.19 -2.53 -5.26
CA VAL A 31 1.52 -1.68 -4.10
C VAL A 31 1.94 -0.31 -4.62
N THR A 32 1.14 0.73 -4.36
CA THR A 32 1.50 2.09 -4.76
C THR A 32 2.59 2.67 -3.87
N GLY A 33 3.54 3.42 -4.44
CA GLY A 33 4.69 3.97 -3.71
C GLY A 33 5.65 2.90 -3.19
N SER A 34 5.81 1.81 -3.94
CA SER A 34 6.62 0.65 -3.52
C SER A 34 8.07 0.69 -3.97
N GLY A 35 8.51 1.77 -4.57
CA GLY A 35 9.92 1.94 -4.93
C GLY A 35 10.85 2.06 -3.72
N ARG A 36 10.32 2.42 -2.53
CA ARG A 36 11.11 2.63 -1.31
C ARG A 36 10.28 2.53 -0.04
N GLY A 37 10.95 2.58 1.11
CA GLY A 37 10.36 2.70 2.44
C GLY A 37 9.31 1.64 2.74
N LEU A 38 8.19 2.08 3.31
CA LEU A 38 7.12 1.17 3.73
C LEU A 38 6.55 0.36 2.54
N GLY A 39 6.27 1.02 1.40
CA GLY A 39 5.73 0.34 0.22
C GLY A 39 6.66 -0.75 -0.32
N HIS A 40 7.98 -0.51 -0.32
CA HIS A 40 8.99 -1.51 -0.68
C HIS A 40 8.96 -2.71 0.28
N THR A 41 8.93 -2.46 1.59
CA THR A 41 8.86 -3.54 2.60
C THR A 41 7.58 -4.36 2.45
N ILE A 42 6.44 -3.71 2.19
CA ILE A 42 5.16 -4.38 1.91
C ILE A 42 5.26 -5.27 0.67
N ALA A 43 5.78 -4.73 -0.44
CA ALA A 43 5.93 -5.50 -1.68
C ALA A 43 6.79 -6.76 -1.47
N ARG A 44 7.92 -6.63 -0.78
CA ARG A 44 8.78 -7.76 -0.42
C ARG A 44 8.08 -8.78 0.47
N LYS A 45 7.29 -8.34 1.45
CA LYS A 45 6.53 -9.23 2.32
C LYS A 45 5.50 -10.03 1.52
N LEU A 46 4.68 -9.37 0.68
CA LEU A 46 3.68 -10.06 -0.13
C LEU A 46 4.32 -11.02 -1.14
N MET A 47 5.47 -10.64 -1.73
CA MET A 47 6.27 -11.50 -2.59
C MET A 47 6.77 -12.76 -1.85
N SER A 48 7.27 -12.63 -0.63
CA SER A 48 7.75 -13.76 0.17
C SER A 48 6.62 -14.75 0.53
N LEU A 49 5.38 -14.31 0.46
CA LEU A 49 4.18 -15.12 0.65
C LEU A 49 3.63 -15.69 -0.67
N GLY A 50 4.31 -15.46 -1.80
CA GLY A 50 4.00 -16.06 -3.10
C GLY A 50 3.21 -15.18 -4.07
N ALA A 51 2.89 -13.94 -3.74
CA ALA A 51 2.22 -13.04 -4.68
C ALA A 51 3.15 -12.60 -5.81
N ASP A 52 2.63 -12.51 -7.03
CA ASP A 52 3.25 -11.73 -8.11
C ASP A 52 3.09 -10.24 -7.78
N ILE A 53 4.11 -9.42 -8.07
CA ILE A 53 4.17 -8.04 -7.60
C ILE A 53 4.19 -7.04 -8.74
N VAL A 54 3.30 -6.06 -8.67
CA VAL A 54 3.38 -4.82 -9.43
C VAL A 54 3.96 -3.74 -8.52
N LEU A 55 5.22 -3.39 -8.77
CA LEU A 55 5.87 -2.24 -8.15
C LEU A 55 5.40 -0.96 -8.85
N HIS A 56 5.11 0.07 -8.07
CA HIS A 56 4.69 1.36 -8.58
C HIS A 56 5.37 2.51 -7.84
N ASP A 57 5.82 3.51 -8.58
CA ASP A 57 6.15 4.85 -8.06
C ASP A 57 5.80 5.92 -9.09
N ILE A 58 5.88 7.20 -8.73
CA ILE A 58 5.51 8.31 -9.61
C ILE A 58 6.38 8.36 -10.89
N ASN A 59 7.65 8.01 -10.79
CA ASN A 59 8.62 7.88 -11.89
C ASN A 59 9.75 6.91 -11.53
N GLU A 60 10.66 6.66 -12.47
CA GLU A 60 11.79 5.73 -12.29
C GLU A 60 12.77 6.16 -11.19
N GLU A 61 12.97 7.47 -11.02
CA GLU A 61 13.99 8.06 -10.13
C GLU A 61 13.49 8.28 -8.71
N ALA A 62 12.18 8.27 -8.49
CA ALA A 62 11.60 8.51 -7.16
C ALA A 62 12.16 7.60 -6.06
N PRO A 63 12.46 6.32 -6.30
CA PRO A 63 13.09 5.44 -5.32
C PRO A 63 14.45 5.92 -4.82
N ALA A 64 15.24 6.58 -5.66
CA ALA A 64 16.60 7.03 -5.31
C ALA A 64 16.64 8.21 -4.32
N ARG A 65 15.52 8.92 -4.09
CA ARG A 65 15.47 10.17 -3.31
C ARG A 65 16.09 10.07 -1.90
N PHE A 66 16.02 8.91 -1.27
CA PHE A 66 16.61 8.67 0.07
C PHE A 66 17.72 7.61 0.05
N GLY A 67 18.26 7.28 -1.12
CA GLY A 67 19.40 6.38 -1.26
C GLY A 67 19.11 4.90 -1.00
N GLU A 68 17.84 4.50 -0.95
CA GLU A 68 17.49 3.09 -0.66
C GLU A 68 17.64 2.20 -1.90
N VAL A 69 17.28 2.71 -3.09
CA VAL A 69 17.28 1.98 -4.36
C VAL A 69 17.64 2.94 -5.49
N GLU A 70 18.37 2.47 -6.50
CA GLU A 70 18.83 3.29 -7.63
C GLU A 70 17.66 3.76 -8.53
N SER A 71 16.76 2.82 -8.89
CA SER A 71 15.57 3.09 -9.70
C SER A 71 14.50 2.03 -9.50
N LEU A 72 13.28 2.30 -9.96
CA LEU A 72 12.19 1.34 -9.86
C LEU A 72 12.46 0.08 -10.70
N SER A 73 13.00 0.24 -11.91
CA SER A 73 13.39 -0.87 -12.76
C SER A 73 14.54 -1.69 -12.19
N ALA A 74 15.53 -1.04 -11.56
CA ALA A 74 16.62 -1.73 -10.84
C ALA A 74 16.07 -2.57 -9.68
N LEU A 75 15.10 -2.03 -8.93
CA LEU A 75 14.43 -2.76 -7.88
C LEU A 75 13.68 -3.98 -8.43
N ALA A 76 12.88 -3.81 -9.47
CA ALA A 76 12.16 -4.91 -10.09
C ALA A 76 13.10 -6.02 -10.56
N LYS A 77 14.23 -5.65 -11.19
CA LYS A 77 15.27 -6.59 -11.62
C LYS A 77 15.91 -7.33 -10.44
N SER A 78 16.20 -6.64 -9.34
CA SER A 78 16.81 -7.26 -8.14
C SER A 78 15.89 -8.27 -7.45
N LEU A 79 14.58 -8.07 -7.56
CA LEU A 79 13.56 -8.97 -7.01
C LEU A 79 13.17 -10.08 -7.98
N SER A 80 13.48 -9.94 -9.27
CA SER A 80 13.20 -10.97 -10.29
C SER A 80 14.10 -12.20 -10.10
N GLY A 81 13.55 -13.38 -10.44
CA GLY A 81 14.29 -14.65 -10.31
C GLY A 81 14.02 -15.41 -9.01
N GLN A 82 13.15 -14.88 -8.15
CA GLN A 82 12.54 -15.58 -7.04
C GLN A 82 11.26 -16.32 -7.51
N THR A 83 10.50 -16.89 -6.59
CA THR A 83 9.29 -17.68 -6.89
C THR A 83 8.16 -16.87 -7.54
N SER A 84 8.19 -15.54 -7.43
CA SER A 84 7.16 -14.61 -7.90
C SER A 84 7.65 -13.78 -9.09
N ARG A 85 6.72 -13.41 -9.97
CA ARG A 85 6.98 -12.47 -11.06
C ARG A 85 6.90 -11.03 -10.52
N VAL A 86 7.79 -10.16 -10.96
CA VAL A 86 7.83 -8.75 -10.54
C VAL A 86 7.86 -7.86 -11.76
N VAL A 87 6.97 -6.87 -11.81
CA VAL A 87 6.95 -5.84 -12.86
C VAL A 87 6.93 -4.46 -12.23
N ALA A 88 7.52 -3.49 -12.92
CA ALA A 88 7.47 -2.07 -12.56
C ALA A 88 6.52 -1.32 -13.48
N VAL A 89 5.76 -0.39 -12.89
CA VAL A 89 4.93 0.61 -13.58
C VAL A 89 5.13 1.98 -12.93
N THR A 90 5.10 3.04 -13.71
CA THR A 90 5.21 4.42 -13.22
C THR A 90 3.98 5.21 -13.60
N GLY A 91 3.61 6.20 -12.76
CA GLY A 91 2.51 7.11 -13.03
C GLY A 91 2.11 7.92 -11.81
N ASP A 92 1.55 9.10 -12.04
CA ASP A 92 0.97 9.87 -10.95
C ASP A 92 -0.42 9.32 -10.60
N ILE A 93 -0.60 8.91 -9.34
CA ILE A 93 -1.90 8.39 -8.86
C ILE A 93 -2.99 9.47 -8.77
N THR A 94 -2.67 10.73 -9.03
CA THR A 94 -3.65 11.83 -9.14
C THR A 94 -4.09 12.06 -10.59
N ASP A 95 -3.45 11.41 -11.56
CA ASP A 95 -3.79 11.47 -12.98
C ASP A 95 -4.54 10.20 -13.42
N VAL A 96 -5.79 10.37 -13.84
CA VAL A 96 -6.66 9.26 -14.28
C VAL A 96 -6.09 8.54 -15.50
N GLY A 97 -5.52 9.27 -16.46
CA GLY A 97 -4.93 8.67 -17.66
C GLY A 97 -3.69 7.83 -17.33
N ALA A 98 -2.81 8.34 -16.45
CA ALA A 98 -1.65 7.60 -15.97
C ALA A 98 -2.06 6.32 -15.23
N ILE A 99 -3.08 6.41 -14.35
CA ILE A 99 -3.61 5.24 -13.63
C ILE A 99 -4.12 4.18 -14.61
N THR A 100 -4.95 4.55 -15.57
CA THR A 100 -5.51 3.61 -16.56
C THR A 100 -4.39 2.93 -17.36
N ALA A 101 -3.38 3.69 -17.81
CA ALA A 101 -2.26 3.16 -18.57
C ALA A 101 -1.41 2.18 -17.76
N MET A 102 -1.03 2.54 -16.52
CA MET A 102 -0.20 1.68 -15.67
C MET A 102 -0.92 0.41 -15.23
N VAL A 103 -2.22 0.48 -14.93
CA VAL A 103 -3.03 -0.69 -14.57
C VAL A 103 -3.21 -1.62 -15.76
N ALA A 104 -3.43 -1.09 -16.97
CA ALA A 104 -3.50 -1.88 -18.21
C ALA A 104 -2.16 -2.61 -18.48
N SER A 105 -1.03 -1.91 -18.36
CA SER A 105 0.30 -2.51 -18.51
C SER A 105 0.58 -3.61 -17.48
N ALA A 106 0.17 -3.41 -16.22
CA ALA A 106 0.32 -4.41 -15.17
C ALA A 106 -0.50 -5.67 -15.48
N ARG A 107 -1.77 -5.50 -15.89
CA ARG A 107 -2.67 -6.60 -16.27
C ARG A 107 -2.17 -7.41 -17.45
N GLU A 108 -1.63 -6.75 -18.47
CA GLU A 108 -1.05 -7.43 -19.64
C GLU A 108 0.08 -8.40 -19.24
N LYS A 109 0.90 -8.01 -18.26
CA LYS A 109 2.09 -8.75 -17.85
C LYS A 109 1.81 -9.82 -16.79
N LEU A 110 0.93 -9.54 -15.81
CA LEU A 110 0.72 -10.41 -14.66
C LEU A 110 -0.69 -10.96 -14.54
N GLY A 111 -1.66 -10.44 -15.26
CA GLY A 111 -3.07 -10.76 -15.11
C GLY A 111 -3.81 -9.80 -14.18
N ASP A 112 -5.04 -10.17 -13.80
CA ASP A 112 -5.90 -9.31 -12.97
C ASP A 112 -5.32 -9.10 -11.57
N ILE A 113 -5.32 -7.84 -11.12
CA ILE A 113 -4.88 -7.45 -9.79
C ILE A 113 -5.91 -7.92 -8.78
N SER A 114 -5.50 -8.74 -7.84
CA SER A 114 -6.35 -9.30 -6.77
C SER A 114 -6.05 -8.72 -5.38
N ILE A 115 -4.90 -8.04 -5.22
CA ILE A 115 -4.54 -7.32 -4.01
C ILE A 115 -4.11 -5.91 -4.41
N LEU A 116 -4.76 -4.89 -3.82
CA LEU A 116 -4.35 -3.50 -3.96
C LEU A 116 -3.94 -2.94 -2.59
N VAL A 117 -2.70 -2.46 -2.49
CA VAL A 117 -2.24 -1.73 -1.31
C VAL A 117 -1.98 -0.28 -1.70
N ASN A 118 -2.85 0.63 -1.25
CA ASN A 118 -2.68 2.07 -1.44
C ASN A 118 -1.74 2.63 -0.37
N CYS A 119 -0.43 2.59 -0.66
CA CYS A 119 0.63 3.04 0.24
C CYS A 119 1.29 4.36 -0.20
N ALA A 120 1.16 4.76 -1.47
CA ALA A 120 1.62 6.07 -1.93
C ALA A 120 0.95 7.18 -1.14
N GLY A 121 1.75 8.16 -0.68
CA GLY A 121 1.23 9.26 0.12
C GLY A 121 2.26 9.84 1.08
N GLY A 122 1.75 10.52 2.09
CA GLY A 122 2.54 11.13 3.16
C GLY A 122 2.26 12.63 3.30
N ASP A 123 2.74 13.20 4.40
CA ASP A 123 2.68 14.62 4.69
C ASP A 123 3.75 15.35 3.85
N ILE A 124 3.39 15.66 2.60
CA ILE A 124 4.25 16.28 1.60
C ILE A 124 3.48 17.43 0.95
N GLY A 125 3.94 18.65 1.13
CA GLY A 125 3.37 19.85 0.56
C GLY A 125 3.59 19.99 -0.96
N ALA A 126 3.16 21.11 -1.49
CA ALA A 126 3.27 21.42 -2.91
C ALA A 126 4.71 21.52 -3.41
N ASP A 127 5.62 22.00 -2.55
CA ASP A 127 7.05 22.11 -2.83
C ASP A 127 7.83 20.80 -2.64
N GLY A 128 7.14 19.72 -2.26
CA GLY A 128 7.73 18.41 -1.99
C GLY A 128 8.34 18.23 -0.59
N ASN A 129 8.27 19.26 0.27
CA ASN A 129 8.71 19.24 1.65
C ASN A 129 7.53 18.94 2.61
N LYS A 130 7.83 18.87 3.90
CA LYS A 130 6.78 18.81 4.92
C LYS A 130 6.08 20.17 5.00
N PRO A 131 4.72 20.23 5.00
CA PRO A 131 3.99 21.48 5.12
C PRO A 131 4.37 22.27 6.38
N SER A 132 4.56 23.58 6.22
CA SER A 132 4.79 24.51 7.33
C SER A 132 4.38 25.93 6.91
N PRO A 133 3.47 26.61 7.67
CA PRO A 133 2.74 26.12 8.84
C PRO A 133 1.74 25.01 8.49
N ALA A 134 1.32 24.21 9.48
CA ALA A 134 0.39 23.09 9.29
C ALA A 134 -0.51 22.88 10.53
N THR A 135 -1.01 23.98 11.12
CA THR A 135 -1.96 23.95 12.24
C THR A 135 -3.40 24.06 11.75
N PRO A 136 -4.42 23.76 12.57
CA PRO A 136 -5.83 23.85 12.16
C PRO A 136 -6.29 25.24 11.67
N THR A 137 -5.63 26.30 12.10
CA THR A 137 -6.01 27.68 11.75
C THR A 137 -4.97 28.41 10.89
N ASP A 138 -3.81 27.77 10.65
CA ASP A 138 -2.73 28.35 9.86
C ASP A 138 -2.05 27.26 9.01
N PHE A 139 -2.36 27.27 7.71
CA PHE A 139 -1.81 26.37 6.69
C PHE A 139 -1.88 27.03 5.30
N LYS A 140 -1.02 26.59 4.40
CA LYS A 140 -1.06 27.03 3.00
C LYS A 140 -2.06 26.19 2.21
N LEU A 141 -2.90 26.85 1.38
CA LEU A 141 -3.91 26.15 0.57
C LEU A 141 -3.28 25.22 -0.47
N GLU A 142 -2.16 25.61 -1.07
CA GLU A 142 -1.43 24.75 -2.00
C GLU A 142 -0.94 23.46 -1.35
N ASP A 143 -0.47 23.53 -0.10
CA ASP A 143 -0.05 22.35 0.66
C ASP A 143 -1.25 21.46 1.03
N LEU A 144 -2.37 22.09 1.45
CA LEU A 144 -3.61 21.36 1.72
C LEU A 144 -4.05 20.54 0.50
N TYR A 145 -4.13 21.17 -0.68
CA TYR A 145 -4.53 20.47 -1.91
C TYR A 145 -3.55 19.37 -2.28
N ALA A 146 -2.24 19.64 -2.27
CA ALA A 146 -1.22 18.65 -2.59
C ALA A 146 -1.27 17.42 -1.67
N VAL A 147 -1.54 17.63 -0.38
CA VAL A 147 -1.68 16.54 0.61
C VAL A 147 -2.97 15.76 0.39
N LEU A 148 -4.12 16.43 0.15
CA LEU A 148 -5.40 15.78 -0.13
C LEU A 148 -5.34 14.99 -1.44
N ASP A 149 -4.81 15.57 -2.50
CA ASP A 149 -4.71 14.92 -3.81
C ASP A 149 -3.92 13.62 -3.71
N ARG A 150 -2.74 13.67 -3.13
CA ARG A 150 -1.85 12.50 -3.03
C ARG A 150 -2.38 11.42 -2.09
N ASN A 151 -2.97 11.79 -0.94
CA ASN A 151 -3.35 10.81 0.08
C ASN A 151 -4.78 10.31 -0.07
N LEU A 152 -5.73 11.17 -0.44
CA LEU A 152 -7.15 10.84 -0.54
C LEU A 152 -7.55 10.59 -1.99
N ILE A 153 -7.41 11.59 -2.85
CA ILE A 153 -7.89 11.49 -4.24
C ILE A 153 -7.18 10.38 -4.98
N GLY A 154 -5.85 10.30 -4.89
CA GLY A 154 -5.07 9.21 -5.50
C GLY A 154 -5.51 7.82 -5.02
N THR A 155 -5.76 7.66 -3.71
CA THR A 155 -6.31 6.40 -3.16
C THR A 155 -7.68 6.08 -3.75
N MET A 156 -8.57 7.07 -3.85
CA MET A 156 -9.92 6.89 -4.43
C MET A 156 -9.85 6.52 -5.92
N LEU A 157 -8.99 7.19 -6.69
CA LEU A 157 -8.81 6.93 -8.12
C LEU A 157 -8.24 5.54 -8.39
N MET A 158 -7.26 5.09 -7.61
CA MET A 158 -6.74 3.72 -7.69
C MET A 158 -7.81 2.67 -7.41
N CYS A 159 -8.62 2.88 -6.36
CA CYS A 159 -9.74 1.99 -6.06
C CYS A 159 -10.78 1.99 -7.18
N ARG A 160 -11.14 3.17 -7.71
CA ARG A 160 -12.08 3.34 -8.83
C ARG A 160 -11.65 2.55 -10.07
N GLU A 161 -10.37 2.51 -10.38
CA GLU A 161 -9.83 1.79 -11.54
C GLU A 161 -9.82 0.27 -11.33
N ILE A 162 -9.49 -0.20 -10.12
CA ILE A 162 -9.21 -1.61 -9.87
C ILE A 162 -10.41 -2.37 -9.30
N ALA A 163 -11.20 -1.77 -8.40
CA ALA A 163 -12.28 -2.45 -7.69
C ALA A 163 -13.36 -3.03 -8.61
N PRO A 164 -13.81 -2.38 -9.70
CA PRO A 164 -14.84 -2.95 -10.57
C PRO A 164 -14.45 -4.31 -11.15
N ARG A 165 -13.17 -4.48 -11.50
CA ARG A 165 -12.67 -5.76 -12.02
C ARG A 165 -12.57 -6.82 -10.94
N MET A 166 -12.14 -6.46 -9.72
CA MET A 166 -12.16 -7.35 -8.55
C MET A 166 -13.59 -7.83 -8.27
N MET A 167 -14.58 -6.92 -8.31
CA MET A 167 -16.00 -7.25 -8.10
C MET A 167 -16.52 -8.20 -9.16
N ALA A 168 -16.22 -7.94 -10.45
CA ALA A 168 -16.62 -8.83 -11.55
C ALA A 168 -16.02 -10.24 -11.41
N ASN A 169 -14.78 -10.34 -10.92
CA ASN A 169 -14.09 -11.60 -10.67
C ASN A 169 -14.45 -12.24 -9.32
N LYS A 170 -15.25 -11.56 -8.48
CA LYS A 170 -15.60 -11.99 -7.11
C LYS A 170 -14.37 -12.34 -6.26
N ARG A 171 -13.28 -11.63 -6.47
CA ARG A 171 -11.98 -11.88 -5.83
C ARG A 171 -11.21 -10.58 -5.68
N GLY A 172 -10.90 -10.20 -4.44
CA GLY A 172 -10.06 -9.02 -4.19
C GLY A 172 -9.91 -8.67 -2.73
N SER A 173 -8.78 -8.03 -2.42
CA SER A 173 -8.52 -7.39 -1.15
C SER A 173 -7.87 -6.03 -1.38
N ILE A 174 -8.51 -4.97 -0.89
CA ILE A 174 -8.00 -3.60 -0.92
C ILE A 174 -7.56 -3.23 0.48
N ILE A 175 -6.33 -2.75 0.62
CA ILE A 175 -5.75 -2.29 1.88
C ILE A 175 -5.32 -0.84 1.70
N ASN A 176 -6.00 0.06 2.38
CA ASN A 176 -5.69 1.49 2.35
C ASN A 176 -4.85 1.87 3.57
N ILE A 177 -3.76 2.57 3.36
CA ILE A 177 -2.90 3.05 4.45
C ILE A 177 -3.40 4.41 4.93
N ALA A 178 -3.92 4.43 6.16
CA ALA A 178 -4.23 5.65 6.89
C ALA A 178 -3.06 6.09 7.79
N SER A 179 -3.34 6.50 9.00
CA SER A 179 -2.39 6.88 10.04
C SER A 179 -3.12 6.91 11.37
N VAL A 180 -2.42 6.77 12.48
CA VAL A 180 -2.99 7.06 13.81
C VAL A 180 -3.56 8.48 13.91
N LEU A 181 -2.98 9.46 13.17
CA LEU A 181 -3.51 10.83 13.07
C LEU A 181 -4.93 10.93 12.50
N ALA A 182 -5.46 9.88 11.91
CA ALA A 182 -6.85 9.82 11.46
C ALA A 182 -7.86 9.68 12.62
N HIS A 183 -7.40 9.37 13.83
CA HIS A 183 -8.25 8.90 14.92
C HIS A 183 -8.28 9.82 16.14
N TYR A 184 -7.39 10.81 16.21
CA TYR A 184 -7.36 11.79 17.29
C TYR A 184 -7.04 13.19 16.76
N GLY A 185 -7.38 14.23 17.56
CA GLY A 185 -7.04 15.61 17.23
C GLY A 185 -5.57 15.91 17.52
N ALA A 186 -4.85 16.42 16.52
CA ALA A 186 -3.49 16.91 16.67
C ALA A 186 -3.42 18.39 16.28
N PRO A 187 -2.61 19.22 16.97
CA PRO A 187 -2.46 20.63 16.64
C PRO A 187 -1.52 20.88 15.45
N ILE A 188 -1.01 19.84 14.83
CA ILE A 188 -0.08 19.85 13.69
C ILE A 188 -0.51 18.84 12.62
N GLU A 189 0.06 18.94 11.43
CA GLU A 189 -0.19 17.99 10.33
C GLU A 189 -1.68 17.90 9.94
N ILE A 190 -2.41 19.01 10.02
CA ILE A 190 -3.88 19.01 9.88
C ILE A 190 -4.35 18.47 8.53
N SER A 191 -3.73 18.90 7.42
CA SER A 191 -4.09 18.46 6.07
C SER A 191 -3.94 16.95 5.93
N TYR A 192 -2.86 16.41 6.50
CA TYR A 192 -2.58 14.97 6.47
C TYR A 192 -3.55 14.18 7.37
N GLY A 193 -3.81 14.64 8.59
CA GLY A 193 -4.78 14.02 9.50
C GLY A 193 -6.17 13.95 8.88
N CYS A 194 -6.66 15.07 8.30
CA CYS A 194 -7.93 15.13 7.60
C CYS A 194 -7.98 14.17 6.39
N ALA A 195 -6.93 14.14 5.56
CA ALA A 195 -6.86 13.22 4.42
C ALA A 195 -6.95 11.76 4.88
N LYS A 196 -6.22 11.39 5.94
CA LYS A 196 -6.19 10.01 6.46
C LYS A 196 -7.50 9.62 7.16
N ALA A 197 -8.18 10.54 7.83
CA ALA A 197 -9.54 10.33 8.36
C ALA A 197 -10.55 10.09 7.24
N ALA A 198 -10.45 10.86 6.14
CA ALA A 198 -11.29 10.66 4.96
C ALA A 198 -11.03 9.30 4.28
N VAL A 199 -9.78 8.83 4.21
CA VAL A 199 -9.43 7.48 3.72
C VAL A 199 -10.11 6.39 4.56
N VAL A 200 -10.16 6.54 5.88
CA VAL A 200 -10.87 5.61 6.79
C VAL A 200 -12.35 5.55 6.43
N HIS A 201 -13.02 6.70 6.31
CA HIS A 201 -14.43 6.74 5.95
C HIS A 201 -14.69 6.17 4.56
N TYR A 202 -13.89 6.57 3.57
CA TYR A 202 -13.99 6.07 2.20
C TYR A 202 -13.87 4.54 2.14
N THR A 203 -12.93 3.96 2.90
CA THR A 203 -12.75 2.50 2.92
C THR A 203 -13.96 1.76 3.48
N ARG A 204 -14.63 2.32 4.49
CA ARG A 204 -15.88 1.77 5.02
C ARG A 204 -17.00 1.78 3.98
N SER A 205 -17.14 2.88 3.23
CA SER A 205 -18.10 3.00 2.14
C SER A 205 -17.80 2.01 1.01
N LEU A 206 -16.53 1.89 0.63
CA LEU A 206 -16.08 0.94 -0.39
C LEU A 206 -16.33 -0.52 0.04
N ALA A 207 -16.07 -0.85 1.29
CA ALA A 207 -16.35 -2.18 1.85
C ALA A 207 -17.85 -2.51 1.83
N ALA A 208 -18.72 -1.53 2.12
CA ALA A 208 -20.17 -1.69 2.05
C ALA A 208 -20.65 -1.96 0.62
N GLU A 209 -20.13 -1.20 -0.36
CA GLU A 209 -20.46 -1.39 -1.79
C GLU A 209 -20.05 -2.77 -2.31
N MET A 210 -18.84 -3.23 -1.95
CA MET A 210 -18.27 -4.48 -2.49
C MET A 210 -18.74 -5.76 -1.78
N ARG A 211 -19.56 -5.64 -0.73
CA ARG A 211 -19.93 -6.75 0.15
C ARG A 211 -20.51 -7.96 -0.59
N ASP A 212 -21.41 -7.72 -1.53
CA ASP A 212 -22.09 -8.79 -2.28
C ASP A 212 -21.17 -9.51 -3.27
N SER A 213 -20.07 -8.87 -3.67
CA SER A 213 -19.06 -9.47 -4.54
C SER A 213 -18.02 -10.31 -3.80
N GLY A 214 -18.01 -10.25 -2.45
CA GLY A 214 -17.00 -10.92 -1.63
C GLY A 214 -15.62 -10.24 -1.66
N VAL A 215 -15.49 -9.07 -2.29
CA VAL A 215 -14.28 -8.24 -2.27
C VAL A 215 -14.21 -7.46 -0.96
N ARG A 216 -13.04 -7.41 -0.35
CA ARG A 216 -12.84 -6.78 0.96
C ARG A 216 -12.05 -5.49 0.85
N ALA A 217 -12.37 -4.51 1.67
CA ALA A 217 -11.56 -3.31 1.84
C ALA A 217 -11.34 -3.03 3.33
N ASN A 218 -10.08 -2.84 3.74
CA ASN A 218 -9.71 -2.57 5.12
C ASN A 218 -8.63 -1.47 5.20
N VAL A 219 -8.42 -0.96 6.38
CA VAL A 219 -7.44 0.10 6.66
C VAL A 219 -6.38 -0.42 7.61
N ILE A 220 -5.13 -0.12 7.32
CA ILE A 220 -4.04 -0.13 8.29
C ILE A 220 -3.74 1.32 8.68
N SER A 221 -3.68 1.60 9.97
CA SER A 221 -3.30 2.90 10.54
C SER A 221 -2.00 2.78 11.33
N PRO A 222 -0.85 3.00 10.68
CA PRO A 222 0.45 2.94 11.35
C PRO A 222 0.65 4.08 12.36
N GLY A 223 1.35 3.79 13.44
CA GLY A 223 2.05 4.76 14.25
C GLY A 223 3.35 5.24 13.57
N PRO A 224 4.17 6.06 14.26
CA PRO A 224 5.46 6.50 13.77
C PRO A 224 6.33 5.30 13.39
N THR A 225 6.72 5.21 12.12
CA THR A 225 7.41 4.05 11.54
C THR A 225 8.77 4.46 10.97
N MET A 226 9.83 3.73 11.33
CA MET A 226 11.23 4.01 10.95
C MET A 226 11.51 3.71 9.48
N THR A 227 11.05 4.58 8.59
CA THR A 227 11.49 4.60 7.18
C THR A 227 12.62 5.59 6.99
N ALA A 228 13.43 5.46 5.93
CA ALA A 228 14.48 6.42 5.61
C ALA A 228 13.94 7.85 5.53
N ARG A 229 12.77 8.04 4.90
CA ARG A 229 12.08 9.32 4.87
C ARG A 229 11.71 9.85 6.26
N PHE A 230 11.11 9.02 7.12
CA PHE A 230 10.74 9.42 8.48
C PHE A 230 11.94 9.95 9.26
N LEU A 231 13.06 9.22 9.17
CA LEU A 231 14.31 9.59 9.84
C LEU A 231 14.96 10.85 9.25
N ALA A 232 14.78 11.10 7.95
CA ALA A 232 15.36 12.26 7.26
C ALA A 232 14.56 13.55 7.43
N THR A 233 13.24 13.47 7.73
CA THR A 233 12.34 14.63 7.70
C THR A 233 11.75 15.00 9.06
N ARG A 234 12.11 14.30 10.13
CA ARG A 234 11.55 14.51 11.47
C ARG A 234 12.63 14.46 12.54
N GLU A 235 12.50 15.30 13.55
CA GLU A 235 13.21 15.08 14.80
C GLU A 235 12.69 13.81 15.45
N THR A 236 13.60 12.97 15.90
CA THR A 236 13.24 11.67 16.48
C THR A 236 13.94 11.50 17.82
N ASP A 237 13.22 10.90 18.79
CA ASP A 237 13.79 10.52 20.07
C ASP A 237 14.72 9.30 19.88
N PRO A 238 16.02 9.41 20.23
CA PRO A 238 16.94 8.28 20.15
C PRO A 238 16.49 7.05 20.93
N LYS A 239 15.82 7.24 22.08
CA LYS A 239 15.30 6.14 22.90
C LYS A 239 14.19 5.35 22.20
N MET A 240 13.38 6.03 21.38
CA MET A 240 12.33 5.40 20.58
C MET A 240 12.87 4.61 19.38
N ARG A 241 14.16 4.74 19.04
CA ARG A 241 14.83 3.98 17.97
C ARG A 241 15.39 2.64 18.45
N GLU A 242 15.33 2.35 19.73
CA GLU A 242 15.93 1.14 20.30
C GLU A 242 15.19 -0.13 19.85
N ASN A 243 15.97 -1.19 19.59
CA ASN A 243 15.47 -2.50 19.21
C ASN A 243 15.24 -3.37 20.45
N GLY A 244 14.26 -2.98 21.28
CA GLY A 244 13.88 -3.75 22.46
C GLY A 244 12.58 -4.53 22.28
N SER A 245 12.21 -5.34 23.28
CA SER A 245 10.89 -6.00 23.38
C SER A 245 9.80 -5.04 23.80
N SER A 246 10.11 -3.83 24.27
CA SER A 246 9.14 -2.80 24.62
C SER A 246 8.37 -2.32 23.41
N LEU A 247 7.08 -2.06 23.56
CA LEU A 247 6.25 -1.43 22.55
C LEU A 247 6.37 0.11 22.55
N ILE A 248 7.04 0.71 23.55
CA ILE A 248 7.35 2.14 23.61
C ILE A 248 8.57 2.41 22.71
N ARG A 249 8.33 2.40 21.42
CA ARG A 249 9.32 2.64 20.36
C ARG A 249 8.64 2.94 19.03
N TYR A 250 9.40 3.42 18.06
CA TYR A 250 8.92 3.50 16.69
C TYR A 250 8.74 2.11 16.09
N ALA A 251 7.69 1.96 15.27
CA ALA A 251 7.45 0.72 14.55
C ALA A 251 8.55 0.48 13.48
N LYS A 252 8.85 -0.79 13.22
CA LYS A 252 9.63 -1.18 12.05
C LYS A 252 8.69 -1.32 10.84
N PRO A 253 9.14 -1.01 9.62
CA PRO A 253 8.33 -1.22 8.40
C PRO A 253 7.80 -2.64 8.26
N GLU A 254 8.55 -3.64 8.71
CA GLU A 254 8.19 -5.05 8.68
C GLU A 254 6.94 -5.36 9.52
N GLU A 255 6.78 -4.69 10.67
CA GLU A 255 5.62 -4.88 11.56
C GLU A 255 4.33 -4.38 10.92
N ILE A 256 4.42 -3.29 10.14
CA ILE A 256 3.30 -2.81 9.34
C ILE A 256 3.00 -3.76 8.18
N ALA A 257 4.04 -4.26 7.51
CA ALA A 257 3.90 -5.21 6.41
C ALA A 257 3.28 -6.54 6.87
N ASP A 258 3.57 -6.99 8.09
CA ASP A 258 2.95 -8.18 8.68
C ASP A 258 1.43 -8.00 8.86
N ALA A 259 0.98 -6.86 9.38
CA ALA A 259 -0.44 -6.55 9.50
C ALA A 259 -1.15 -6.45 8.14
N ILE A 260 -0.47 -5.91 7.12
CA ILE A 260 -0.99 -5.86 5.74
C ILE A 260 -1.12 -7.26 5.17
N SER A 261 -0.16 -8.15 5.43
CA SER A 261 -0.20 -9.52 4.93
C SER A 261 -1.40 -10.31 5.47
N PHE A 262 -1.85 -10.03 6.70
CA PHE A 262 -3.09 -10.58 7.25
C PHE A 262 -4.31 -10.16 6.42
N PHE A 263 -4.45 -8.85 6.10
CA PHE A 263 -5.57 -8.39 5.28
C PHE A 263 -5.47 -8.85 3.82
N ALA A 264 -4.29 -9.05 3.29
CA ALA A 264 -4.09 -9.56 1.93
C ALA A 264 -4.55 -11.02 1.80
N GLY A 265 -4.33 -11.84 2.83
CA GLY A 265 -4.56 -13.27 2.83
C GLY A 265 -5.99 -13.72 3.15
N LYS A 266 -6.16 -15.05 3.12
CA LYS A 266 -7.45 -15.73 3.40
C LYS A 266 -7.84 -15.71 4.89
N ASP A 267 -6.90 -15.45 5.79
CA ASP A 267 -7.16 -15.44 7.24
C ASP A 267 -8.10 -14.29 7.63
N SER A 268 -8.15 -13.23 6.82
CA SER A 268 -9.08 -12.11 6.96
C SER A 268 -10.32 -12.19 6.06
N ARG A 269 -10.68 -13.38 5.54
CA ARG A 269 -11.78 -13.56 4.55
C ARG A 269 -13.15 -13.08 5.01
N PHE A 270 -13.34 -12.90 6.32
CA PHE A 270 -14.60 -12.38 6.89
C PHE A 270 -14.41 -11.01 7.57
N VAL A 271 -13.32 -10.30 7.24
CA VAL A 271 -12.97 -8.99 7.79
C VAL A 271 -13.01 -7.97 6.66
N SER A 272 -13.99 -7.04 6.70
CA SER A 272 -14.11 -5.94 5.74
C SER A 272 -14.63 -4.68 6.43
N GLY A 273 -14.19 -3.50 5.99
CA GLY A 273 -14.55 -2.20 6.55
C GLY A 273 -13.83 -1.89 7.87
N GLN A 274 -12.85 -2.70 8.29
CA GLN A 274 -12.19 -2.55 9.57
C GLN A 274 -10.94 -1.69 9.49
N VAL A 275 -10.58 -1.12 10.63
CA VAL A 275 -9.36 -0.34 10.84
C VAL A 275 -8.50 -1.08 11.87
N LEU A 276 -7.27 -1.38 11.50
CA LEU A 276 -6.28 -1.94 12.42
C LEU A 276 -5.19 -0.89 12.70
N LEU A 277 -5.10 -0.45 13.94
CA LEU A 277 -4.00 0.37 14.41
C LEU A 277 -2.77 -0.52 14.62
N VAL A 278 -1.63 -0.08 14.11
CA VAL A 278 -0.34 -0.76 14.26
C VAL A 278 0.66 0.26 14.81
N ASP A 279 0.55 0.54 16.11
CA ASP A 279 1.21 1.65 16.80
C ASP A 279 1.80 1.28 18.16
N GLY A 280 1.91 -0.02 18.45
CA GLY A 280 2.41 -0.50 19.74
C GLY A 280 1.45 -0.26 20.92
N GLY A 281 0.20 0.07 20.65
CA GLY A 281 -0.80 0.38 21.70
C GLY A 281 -0.66 1.79 22.25
N GLU A 282 -0.03 2.71 21.51
CA GLU A 282 0.06 4.13 21.89
C GLU A 282 -1.33 4.78 21.93
N ASN A 283 -2.20 4.42 20.98
CA ASN A 283 -3.55 4.93 20.90
C ASN A 283 -4.56 3.81 21.13
N ILE A 284 -5.22 3.85 22.30
CA ILE A 284 -6.22 2.88 22.69
C ILE A 284 -7.59 3.57 22.66
N PHE A 285 -8.42 3.19 21.69
CA PHE A 285 -9.78 3.71 21.54
C PHE A 285 -10.80 2.64 21.89
N ALA A 286 -11.94 3.08 22.44
CA ALA A 286 -13.12 2.21 22.54
C ALA A 286 -13.60 1.86 21.10
N ALA A 287 -13.93 0.61 20.89
CA ALA A 287 -14.44 0.10 19.62
C ALA A 287 -15.87 0.61 19.36
#